data_4af3892d07aa93f364c6433d216ab089
#
_entry.id   4af3892d07aa93f364c6433d216ab089
#
_cell.length_a   1.000
_cell.length_b   1.000
_cell.length_c   1.000
_cell.angle_alpha   90.00
_cell.angle_beta   90.00
_cell.angle_gamma   90.00
#
_symmetry.space_group_name_H-M   'P 1'
#
loop_
_entity.id
_entity.type
_entity.pdbx_description
1 polymer ?
#
loop_
_entity_poly.entity_id
_entity_poly.type
_entity_poly.pdbx_seq_one_letter_code
_entity_poly.pdbx_strand_id
1 'polypeptide(L)'
;MAGICEALNLGEKLGVDPVVLASVMNSSTAKCWSSEVNNPHPAVAASMENRPPASNDYVGGFATNLMLKDLNLALQAAQEEHLALPLTSTTKDLYHLAQLYGLGNRDFGVLLSFLRGKNN
;
A
#
# COMPACT_ATOMS: atom_id res chain seq x y z
N MET A 1 4.45 -0.18 2.32
CA MET A 1 3.14 0.13 1.70
C MET A 1 1.99 -0.06 2.69
N ALA A 2 1.74 -1.26 3.26
CA ALA A 2 0.57 -1.49 4.13
C ALA A 2 0.44 -0.49 5.29
N GLY A 3 1.50 -0.25 6.06
CA GLY A 3 1.49 0.75 7.14
C GLY A 3 1.20 2.18 6.66
N ILE A 4 1.67 2.55 5.46
CA ILE A 4 1.36 3.85 4.85
C ILE A 4 -0.14 3.93 4.49
N CYS A 5 -0.71 2.86 3.95
CA CYS A 5 -2.15 2.80 3.66
C CYS A 5 -3.00 2.96 4.94
N GLU A 6 -2.64 2.27 6.02
CA GLU A 6 -3.33 2.36 7.30
C GLU A 6 -3.23 3.78 7.89
N ALA A 7 -2.02 4.37 7.89
CA ALA A 7 -1.80 5.72 8.42
C ALA A 7 -2.58 6.79 7.64
N LEU A 8 -2.56 6.73 6.31
CA LEU A 8 -3.32 7.67 5.47
C LEU A 8 -4.83 7.48 5.63
N ASN A 9 -5.32 6.24 5.72
CA ASN A 9 -6.73 5.97 5.96
C ASN A 9 -7.20 6.50 7.31
N LEU A 10 -6.42 6.27 8.37
CA LEU A 10 -6.72 6.78 9.71
C LEU A 10 -6.73 8.31 9.73
N GLY A 11 -5.68 8.95 9.19
CA GLY A 11 -5.56 10.40 9.16
C GLY A 11 -6.73 11.07 8.42
N GLU A 12 -7.11 10.52 7.27
CA GLU A 12 -8.27 11.02 6.51
C GLU A 12 -9.59 10.88 7.31
N LYS A 13 -9.79 9.76 8.01
CA LYS A 13 -10.97 9.55 8.88
C LYS A 13 -11.01 10.51 10.07
N LEU A 14 -9.86 10.97 10.54
CA LEU A 14 -9.73 11.99 11.57
C LEU A 14 -9.83 13.43 11.03
N GLY A 15 -10.08 13.61 9.73
CA GLY A 15 -10.24 14.91 9.11
C GLY A 15 -8.92 15.61 8.73
N VAL A 16 -7.80 14.90 8.75
CA VAL A 16 -6.52 15.45 8.30
C VAL A 16 -6.46 15.44 6.77
N ASP A 17 -6.07 16.56 6.17
CA ASP A 17 -5.82 16.64 4.74
C ASP A 17 -4.72 15.64 4.34
N PRO A 18 -4.95 14.73 3.38
CA PRO A 18 -4.00 13.68 3.04
C PRO A 18 -2.69 14.22 2.43
N VAL A 19 -2.72 15.35 1.73
CA VAL A 19 -1.51 15.99 1.15
C VAL A 19 -0.65 16.57 2.27
N VAL A 20 -1.27 17.21 3.25
CA VAL A 20 -0.58 17.72 4.46
C VAL A 20 0.01 16.55 5.26
N LEU A 21 -0.79 15.48 5.47
CA LEU A 21 -0.30 14.30 6.20
C LEU A 21 0.89 13.65 5.50
N ALA A 22 0.84 13.47 4.18
CA ALA A 22 1.95 12.93 3.39
C ALA A 22 3.20 13.82 3.49
N SER A 23 3.05 15.14 3.49
CA SER A 23 4.14 16.09 3.68
C SER A 23 4.82 15.93 5.04
N VAL A 24 4.04 15.79 6.11
CA VAL A 24 4.55 15.54 7.46
C VAL A 24 5.28 14.20 7.53
N MET A 25 4.70 13.14 6.98
CA MET A 25 5.33 11.82 6.94
C MET A 25 6.68 11.86 6.20
N ASN A 26 6.74 12.57 5.07
CA ASN A 26 7.95 12.67 4.23
C ASN A 26 9.04 13.60 4.82
N SER A 27 8.70 14.42 5.80
CA SER A 27 9.67 15.24 6.55
C SER A 27 10.07 14.63 7.90
N SER A 28 9.63 13.41 8.18
CA SER A 28 9.84 12.71 9.46
C SER A 28 10.36 11.29 9.27
N THR A 29 10.43 10.55 10.37
CA THR A 29 10.87 9.14 10.40
C THR A 29 9.93 8.15 9.66
N ALA A 30 8.74 8.59 9.26
CA ALA A 30 7.81 7.81 8.46
C ALA A 30 8.14 7.80 6.97
N LYS A 31 9.11 8.63 6.52
CA LYS A 31 9.52 8.71 5.12
C LYS A 31 10.00 7.35 4.60
N CYS A 32 9.41 6.90 3.51
CA CYS A 32 9.84 5.71 2.78
C CYS A 32 9.45 5.82 1.30
N TRP A 33 9.89 4.87 0.48
CA TRP A 33 9.54 4.87 -0.94
C TRP A 33 8.03 4.89 -1.18
N SER A 34 7.26 4.17 -0.38
CA SER A 34 5.78 4.13 -0.48
C SER A 34 5.10 5.44 -0.04
N SER A 35 5.75 6.28 0.74
CA SER A 35 5.20 7.60 1.11
C SER A 35 5.61 8.70 0.14
N GLU A 36 6.86 8.64 -0.38
CA GLU A 36 7.46 9.72 -1.16
C GLU A 36 7.37 9.52 -2.67
N VAL A 37 7.45 8.28 -3.17
CA VAL A 37 7.55 7.99 -4.62
C VAL A 37 6.28 7.33 -5.16
N ASN A 38 5.78 6.29 -4.50
CA ASN A 38 4.55 5.58 -4.89
C ASN A 38 3.47 5.74 -3.82
N ASN A 39 3.04 6.97 -3.57
CA ASN A 39 2.04 7.24 -2.56
C ASN A 39 0.69 6.62 -2.97
N PRO A 40 0.05 5.81 -2.10
CA PRO A 40 -1.16 5.09 -2.43
C PRO A 40 -2.43 5.96 -2.40
N HIS A 41 -2.36 7.21 -1.91
CA HIS A 41 -3.52 8.08 -1.81
C HIS A 41 -3.75 8.84 -3.13
N PRO A 42 -4.95 8.73 -3.76
CA PRO A 42 -5.21 9.36 -5.06
C PRO A 42 -4.97 10.88 -5.10
N ALA A 43 -5.40 11.62 -4.07
CA ALA A 43 -5.19 13.07 -4.01
C ALA A 43 -3.71 13.43 -3.86
N VAL A 44 -2.95 12.68 -3.07
CA VAL A 44 -1.50 12.88 -2.94
C VAL A 44 -0.81 12.54 -4.25
N ALA A 45 -1.10 11.39 -4.84
CA ALA A 45 -0.56 10.96 -6.11
C ALA A 45 -0.85 11.97 -7.25
N ALA A 46 -2.04 12.54 -7.28
CA ALA A 46 -2.41 13.56 -8.26
C ALA A 46 -1.62 14.89 -8.08
N SER A 47 -1.16 15.20 -6.88
CA SER A 47 -0.34 16.39 -6.60
C SER A 47 1.15 16.17 -6.88
N MET A 48 1.59 14.93 -7.09
CA MET A 48 2.98 14.57 -7.34
C MET A 48 3.34 14.72 -8.82
N GLU A 49 4.56 15.18 -9.10
CA GLU A 49 5.05 15.37 -10.49
C GLU A 49 5.12 14.04 -11.25
N ASN A 50 5.58 12.96 -10.58
CA ASN A 50 5.74 11.64 -11.18
C ASN A 50 4.44 10.86 -11.37
N ARG A 51 3.29 11.39 -10.90
CA ARG A 51 1.97 10.78 -11.08
C ARG A 51 1.93 9.27 -10.84
N PRO A 52 2.19 8.77 -9.61
CA PRO A 52 2.18 7.34 -9.33
C PRO A 52 0.80 6.69 -9.61
N PRO A 53 0.73 5.34 -9.70
CA PRO A 53 -0.48 4.62 -10.13
C PRO A 53 -1.77 4.99 -9.42
N ALA A 54 -1.73 5.41 -8.16
CA ALA A 54 -2.91 5.88 -7.43
C ALA A 54 -3.57 7.12 -8.04
N SER A 55 -2.86 7.89 -8.88
CA SER A 55 -3.43 9.03 -9.64
C SER A 55 -4.27 8.59 -10.84
N ASN A 56 -4.21 7.31 -11.22
CA ASN A 56 -4.90 6.72 -12.38
C ASN A 56 -5.54 5.38 -12.00
N ASP A 57 -6.37 5.36 -10.96
CA ASP A 57 -7.11 4.18 -10.50
C ASP A 57 -6.22 2.94 -10.31
N TYR A 58 -4.99 3.14 -9.89
CA TYR A 58 -3.98 2.08 -9.65
C TYR A 58 -3.66 1.22 -10.89
N VAL A 59 -3.88 1.76 -12.07
CA VAL A 59 -3.50 1.11 -13.33
C VAL A 59 -1.99 1.24 -13.55
N GLY A 60 -1.33 0.13 -13.91
CA GLY A 60 0.12 0.08 -14.08
C GLY A 60 0.86 -0.18 -12.76
N GLY A 61 2.11 0.21 -12.67
CA GLY A 61 2.95 -0.01 -11.48
C GLY A 61 3.26 -1.48 -11.21
N PHE A 62 3.33 -1.84 -9.93
CA PHE A 62 3.63 -3.20 -9.48
C PHE A 62 2.35 -3.91 -9.01
N ALA A 63 1.95 -4.94 -9.73
CA ALA A 63 0.67 -5.62 -9.50
C ALA A 63 0.58 -6.27 -8.11
N THR A 64 -0.60 -6.17 -7.50
CA THR A 64 -0.93 -6.84 -6.23
C THR A 64 -0.64 -8.34 -6.26
N ASN A 65 -0.91 -9.02 -7.39
CA ASN A 65 -0.58 -10.44 -7.57
C ASN A 65 0.93 -10.71 -7.44
N LEU A 66 1.77 -9.81 -7.94
CA LEU A 66 3.23 -9.95 -7.85
C LEU A 66 3.73 -9.64 -6.43
N MET A 67 3.14 -8.65 -5.74
CA MET A 67 3.41 -8.39 -4.33
C MET A 67 3.06 -9.61 -3.47
N LEU A 68 1.90 -10.22 -3.71
CA LEU A 68 1.47 -11.43 -2.99
C LEU A 68 2.44 -12.60 -3.24
N LYS A 69 2.90 -12.78 -4.47
CA LYS A 69 3.92 -13.78 -4.81
C LYS A 69 5.22 -13.53 -4.03
N ASP A 70 5.71 -12.30 -4.00
CA ASP A 70 6.96 -11.95 -3.32
C ASP A 70 6.86 -12.15 -1.80
N LEU A 71 5.72 -11.79 -1.18
CA LEU A 71 5.47 -12.04 0.24
C LEU A 71 5.43 -13.54 0.57
N ASN A 72 4.85 -14.36 -0.32
CA ASN A 72 4.85 -15.82 -0.15
C ASN A 72 6.27 -16.40 -0.26
N LEU A 73 7.11 -15.91 -1.19
CA LEU A 73 8.50 -16.33 -1.29
C LEU A 73 9.30 -15.97 -0.02
N ALA A 74 9.09 -14.76 0.53
CA ALA A 74 9.73 -14.35 1.77
C ALA A 74 9.30 -15.22 2.96
N LEU A 75 8.00 -15.57 3.07
CA LEU A 75 7.47 -16.44 4.12
C LEU A 75 7.99 -17.87 3.99
N GLN A 76 8.12 -18.39 2.76
CA GLN A 76 8.72 -19.70 2.52
C GLN A 76 10.19 -19.74 2.98
N ALA A 77 10.99 -18.75 2.59
CA ALA A 77 12.38 -18.66 3.02
C ALA A 77 12.51 -18.54 4.54
N ALA A 78 11.63 -17.76 5.18
CA ALA A 78 11.60 -17.65 6.64
C ALA A 78 11.26 -18.99 7.32
N GLN A 79 10.34 -19.75 6.73
CA GLN A 79 9.98 -21.08 7.24
C GLN A 79 11.17 -22.06 7.17
N GLU A 80 11.91 -22.04 6.06
CA GLU A 80 13.13 -22.88 5.88
C GLU A 80 14.21 -22.53 6.92
N GLU A 81 14.34 -21.25 7.28
CA GLU A 81 15.29 -20.74 8.26
C GLU A 81 14.74 -20.72 9.70
N HIS A 82 13.54 -21.24 9.95
CA HIS A 82 12.86 -21.24 11.25
C HIS A 82 12.67 -19.85 11.87
N LEU A 83 12.42 -18.84 11.03
CA LEU A 83 12.18 -17.45 11.44
C LEU A 83 10.68 -17.10 11.44
N ALA A 84 10.27 -16.28 12.40
CA ALA A 84 8.92 -15.72 12.44
C ALA A 84 8.90 -14.35 11.76
N LEU A 85 7.99 -14.15 10.80
CA LEU A 85 7.74 -12.87 10.13
C LEU A 85 6.28 -12.43 10.31
N PRO A 86 5.84 -12.02 11.51
CA PRO A 86 4.43 -11.72 11.78
C PRO A 86 3.88 -10.56 10.94
N LEU A 87 4.66 -9.49 10.72
CA LEU A 87 4.22 -8.37 9.89
C LEU A 87 4.07 -8.78 8.41
N THR A 88 4.99 -9.60 7.89
CA THR A 88 4.91 -10.13 6.53
C THR A 88 3.70 -11.03 6.35
N SER A 89 3.42 -11.89 7.33
CA SER A 89 2.26 -12.78 7.32
C SER A 89 0.94 -12.00 7.28
N THR A 90 0.78 -11.01 8.17
CA THR A 90 -0.40 -10.15 8.19
C THR A 90 -0.54 -9.36 6.88
N THR A 91 0.56 -8.81 6.37
CA THR A 91 0.56 -8.07 5.09
C THR A 91 0.18 -8.96 3.92
N LYS A 92 0.70 -10.19 3.88
CA LYS A 92 0.32 -11.19 2.86
C LYS A 92 -1.20 -11.47 2.88
N ASP A 93 -1.79 -11.62 4.07
CA ASP A 93 -3.23 -11.88 4.19
C ASP A 93 -4.07 -10.68 3.71
N LEU A 94 -3.64 -9.44 3.97
CA LEU A 94 -4.29 -8.24 3.42
C LEU A 94 -4.27 -8.22 1.89
N TYR A 95 -3.13 -8.52 1.26
CA TYR A 95 -3.02 -8.57 -0.19
C TYR A 95 -3.78 -9.75 -0.81
N HIS A 96 -3.84 -10.87 -0.10
CA HIS A 96 -4.65 -12.02 -0.53
C HIS A 96 -6.15 -11.65 -0.55
N LEU A 97 -6.63 -10.97 0.49
CA LEU A 97 -8.01 -10.46 0.50
C LEU A 97 -8.25 -9.49 -0.66
N ALA A 98 -7.35 -8.52 -0.88
CA ALA A 98 -7.46 -7.60 -2.01
C ALA A 98 -7.52 -8.34 -3.36
N GLN A 99 -6.71 -9.40 -3.54
CA GLN A 99 -6.75 -10.27 -4.72
C GLN A 99 -8.12 -10.95 -4.90
N LEU A 100 -8.68 -11.52 -3.81
CA LEU A 100 -10.00 -12.17 -3.83
C LEU A 100 -11.13 -11.20 -4.20
N TYR A 101 -10.97 -9.92 -3.90
CA TYR A 101 -11.90 -8.86 -4.30
C TYR A 101 -11.62 -8.29 -5.72
N GLY A 102 -10.82 -8.99 -6.53
CA GLY A 102 -10.58 -8.64 -7.93
C GLY A 102 -9.52 -7.54 -8.17
N LEU A 103 -8.75 -7.16 -7.14
CA LEU A 103 -7.75 -6.09 -7.22
C LEU A 103 -6.35 -6.60 -7.60
N GLY A 104 -6.22 -7.88 -7.98
CA GLY A 104 -4.93 -8.54 -8.22
C GLY A 104 -4.07 -7.90 -9.31
N ASN A 105 -4.68 -7.31 -10.33
CA ASN A 105 -3.99 -6.67 -11.46
C ASN A 105 -3.75 -5.16 -11.28
N ARG A 106 -4.16 -4.57 -10.15
CA ARG A 106 -3.90 -3.18 -9.80
C ARG A 106 -2.55 -3.06 -9.10
N ASP A 107 -1.97 -1.85 -9.14
CA ASP A 107 -0.79 -1.53 -8.33
C ASP A 107 -1.03 -1.87 -6.86
N PHE A 108 -0.02 -2.38 -6.17
CA PHE A 108 -0.14 -2.81 -4.78
C PHE A 108 -0.51 -1.68 -3.80
N GLY A 109 -0.43 -0.42 -4.20
CA GLY A 109 -0.99 0.73 -3.48
C GLY A 109 -2.52 0.72 -3.42
N VAL A 110 -3.21 -0.09 -4.24
CA VAL A 110 -4.67 -0.27 -4.20
C VAL A 110 -5.18 -0.77 -2.85
N LEU A 111 -4.27 -1.29 -2.01
CA LEU A 111 -4.59 -1.68 -0.64
C LEU A 111 -5.27 -0.55 0.15
N LEU A 112 -4.92 0.72 -0.10
CA LEU A 112 -5.62 1.85 0.51
C LEU A 112 -7.11 1.88 0.12
N SER A 113 -7.42 1.69 -1.16
CA SER A 113 -8.80 1.64 -1.66
C SER A 113 -9.57 0.48 -1.02
N PHE A 114 -8.93 -0.69 -0.93
CA PHE A 114 -9.50 -1.86 -0.26
C PHE A 114 -9.82 -1.59 1.22
N LEU A 115 -8.88 -1.02 1.99
CA LEU A 115 -9.06 -0.70 3.41
C LEU A 115 -10.15 0.35 3.66
N ARG A 116 -10.40 1.23 2.69
CA ARG A 116 -11.50 2.21 2.73
C ARG A 116 -12.87 1.59 2.48
N GLY A 117 -12.94 0.33 2.06
CA GLY A 117 -14.18 -0.32 1.62
C GLY A 117 -14.69 0.19 0.27
N LYS A 118 -13.87 0.88 -0.50
CA LYS A 118 -14.18 1.31 -1.88
C LYS A 118 -13.77 0.20 -2.84
N ASN A 119 -14.55 -0.86 -2.87
CA ASN A 119 -14.40 -1.93 -3.85
C ASN A 119 -15.32 -1.57 -5.03
N ASN A 120 -14.74 -1.04 -6.07
CA ASN A 120 -15.43 -0.93 -7.36
C ASN A 120 -15.11 -2.13 -8.21
#